data_c250f7adf95803885fd7fde434c09476
#
_entry.id   c250f7adf95803885fd7fde434c09476
#
_cell.length_a   1.000
_cell.length_b   1.000
_cell.length_c   1.000
_cell.angle_alpha   90.00
_cell.angle_beta   90.00
_cell.angle_gamma   90.00
#
_symmetry.space_group_name_H-M   'P 1'
#
loop_
_entity.id
_entity.type
_entity.pdbx_description
1 polymer ?
#
loop_
_entity_poly.entity_id
_entity_poly.type
_entity_poly.pdbx_seq_one_letter_code
_entity_poly.pdbx_strand_id
1 'polypeptide(L)'
;MKLRYLFLLPELVLLFFFVFPIFKRICNPGNLAGILVCLFLLFVTLFPQVFAQWIRHLWGHLGGKIGLSAVCVLMAAGLVFSAVMSVQMTRAVLRHPAQPETVVVLGCKVRGTRPSRMLLRRLEAAQKYLEENPEVSCITTGGQGAGEDIPEGQAMKTWLVEHGIAESRITAETTSKDTQE
;
A
#
# COMPACT_ATOMS: atom_id res chain seq x y z
N MET A 1 -24.00 16.05 -26.01
CA MET A 1 -24.66 15.12 -25.07
C MET A 1 -24.04 13.72 -25.04
N LYS A 2 -23.46 13.21 -26.14
CA LYS A 2 -22.90 11.82 -26.23
C LYS A 2 -21.53 11.65 -25.56
N LEU A 3 -20.69 12.69 -25.47
CA LEU A 3 -19.30 12.58 -24.96
C LEU A 3 -19.22 12.23 -23.48
N ARG A 4 -20.16 12.65 -22.65
CA ARG A 4 -20.17 12.35 -21.20
C ARG A 4 -20.34 10.87 -20.88
N TYR A 5 -21.06 10.12 -21.73
CA TYR A 5 -21.27 8.69 -21.52
C TYR A 5 -19.99 7.88 -21.76
N LEU A 6 -18.98 8.48 -22.41
CA LEU A 6 -17.66 7.86 -22.55
C LEU A 6 -16.97 7.65 -21.20
N PHE A 7 -17.29 8.52 -20.21
CA PHE A 7 -16.71 8.41 -18.86
C PHE A 7 -17.39 7.32 -17.99
N LEU A 8 -18.62 6.87 -18.35
CA LEU A 8 -19.31 5.83 -17.58
C LEU A 8 -18.56 4.51 -17.55
N LEU A 9 -17.95 4.12 -18.66
CA LEU A 9 -17.22 2.84 -18.73
C LEU A 9 -16.02 2.83 -17.77
N PRO A 10 -15.09 3.80 -17.79
CA PRO A 10 -14.00 3.83 -16.82
C PRO A 10 -14.47 3.98 -15.38
N GLU A 11 -15.54 4.74 -15.10
CA GLU A 11 -16.12 4.88 -13.77
C GLU A 11 -16.65 3.54 -13.23
N LEU A 12 -17.36 2.76 -14.06
CA LEU A 12 -17.86 1.43 -13.70
C LEU A 12 -16.72 0.42 -13.49
N VAL A 13 -15.69 0.48 -14.32
CA VAL A 13 -14.49 -0.35 -14.15
C VAL A 13 -13.80 -0.02 -12.83
N LEU A 14 -13.65 1.26 -12.51
CA LEU A 14 -13.05 1.72 -11.26
C LEU A 14 -13.88 1.26 -10.06
N LEU A 15 -15.20 1.42 -10.12
CA LEU A 15 -16.12 0.93 -9.09
C LEU A 15 -15.97 -0.58 -8.88
N PHE A 16 -15.88 -1.35 -9.97
CA PHE A 16 -15.67 -2.79 -9.89
C PHE A 16 -14.38 -3.13 -9.13
N PHE A 17 -13.25 -2.42 -9.40
CA PHE A 17 -11.99 -2.65 -8.70
C PHE A 17 -12.07 -2.38 -7.19
N PHE A 18 -12.87 -1.39 -6.76
CA PHE A 18 -13.05 -1.12 -5.34
C PHE A 18 -14.06 -2.06 -4.65
N VAL A 19 -15.05 -2.57 -5.39
CA VAL A 19 -16.05 -3.51 -4.87
C VAL A 19 -15.53 -4.94 -4.84
N PHE A 20 -14.72 -5.35 -5.83
CA PHE A 20 -14.23 -6.72 -5.97
C PHE A 20 -13.51 -7.27 -4.71
N PRO A 21 -12.65 -6.51 -3.99
CA PRO A 21 -12.02 -7.00 -2.78
C PRO A 21 -13.00 -7.35 -1.65
N ILE A 22 -14.18 -6.70 -1.63
CA ILE A 22 -15.22 -6.98 -0.62
C ILE A 22 -15.74 -8.42 -0.77
N PHE A 23 -15.90 -8.92 -2.00
CA PHE A 23 -16.26 -10.32 -2.25
C PHE A 23 -15.20 -11.31 -1.75
N LYS A 24 -13.95 -10.86 -1.62
CA LYS A 24 -12.85 -11.63 -1.02
C LYS A 24 -12.73 -11.43 0.49
N ARG A 25 -13.74 -10.83 1.13
CA ARG A 25 -13.77 -10.46 2.57
C ARG A 25 -12.64 -9.52 2.98
N ILE A 26 -12.08 -8.76 2.02
CA ILE A 26 -11.08 -7.72 2.27
C ILE A 26 -11.83 -6.39 2.26
N CYS A 27 -12.23 -5.93 3.45
CA CYS A 27 -12.86 -4.62 3.62
C CYS A 27 -11.91 -3.72 4.40
N ASN A 28 -11.45 -2.67 3.76
CA ASN A 28 -10.62 -1.64 4.38
C ASN A 28 -11.19 -0.24 4.12
N PRO A 29 -10.82 0.78 4.92
CA PRO A 29 -11.31 2.14 4.75
C PRO A 29 -11.06 2.72 3.35
N GLY A 30 -9.96 2.32 2.70
CA GLY A 30 -9.62 2.77 1.35
C GLY A 30 -10.62 2.26 0.29
N ASN A 31 -11.06 0.99 0.39
CA ASN A 31 -12.08 0.45 -0.52
C ASN A 31 -13.41 1.18 -0.35
N LEU A 32 -13.82 1.44 0.90
CA LEU A 32 -15.07 2.16 1.18
C LEU A 32 -15.02 3.59 0.64
N ALA A 33 -13.92 4.31 0.89
CA ALA A 33 -13.71 5.65 0.35
C ALA A 33 -13.71 5.67 -1.19
N GLY A 34 -13.04 4.69 -1.81
CA GLY A 34 -13.02 4.54 -3.27
C GLY A 34 -14.42 4.31 -3.86
N ILE A 35 -15.25 3.46 -3.24
CA ILE A 35 -16.64 3.24 -3.64
C ILE A 35 -17.45 4.53 -3.55
N LEU A 36 -17.34 5.28 -2.44
CA LEU A 36 -18.05 6.55 -2.27
C LEU A 36 -17.66 7.58 -3.34
N VAL A 37 -16.36 7.67 -3.67
CA VAL A 37 -15.89 8.56 -4.74
C VAL A 37 -16.44 8.11 -6.09
N CYS A 38 -16.43 6.81 -6.42
CA CYS A 38 -16.98 6.31 -7.68
C CYS A 38 -18.49 6.56 -7.79
N LEU A 39 -19.25 6.36 -6.72
CA LEU A 39 -20.69 6.64 -6.69
C LEU A 39 -20.97 8.14 -6.87
N PHE A 40 -20.14 8.99 -6.27
CA PHE A 40 -20.25 10.43 -6.46
C PHE A 40 -19.96 10.84 -7.92
N LEU A 41 -18.91 10.29 -8.54
CA LEU A 41 -18.59 10.54 -9.94
C LEU A 41 -19.72 10.09 -10.86
N LEU A 42 -20.24 8.88 -10.66
CA LEU A 42 -21.40 8.36 -11.40
C LEU A 42 -22.62 9.28 -11.24
N PHE A 43 -22.89 9.79 -10.03
CA PHE A 43 -23.98 10.74 -9.81
C PHE A 43 -23.76 12.01 -10.63
N VAL A 44 -22.56 12.58 -10.65
CA VAL A 44 -22.25 13.80 -11.43
C VAL A 44 -22.39 13.53 -12.93
N THR A 45 -21.94 12.37 -13.41
CA THR A 45 -22.01 12.00 -14.84
C THR A 45 -23.45 11.74 -15.29
N LEU A 46 -24.27 11.09 -14.46
CA LEU A 46 -25.66 10.76 -14.79
C LEU A 46 -26.60 11.97 -14.63
N PHE A 47 -26.40 12.75 -13.58
CA PHE A 47 -27.27 13.86 -13.19
C PHE A 47 -26.57 15.24 -13.19
N PRO A 48 -25.89 15.65 -14.29
CA PRO A 48 -25.09 16.87 -14.29
C PRO A 48 -25.91 18.15 -14.07
N GLN A 49 -27.19 18.15 -14.50
CA GLN A 49 -28.05 19.29 -14.31
C GLN A 49 -28.41 19.50 -12.83
N VAL A 50 -28.72 18.40 -12.13
CA VAL A 50 -29.00 18.42 -10.69
C VAL A 50 -27.78 18.90 -9.92
N PHE A 51 -26.62 18.33 -10.24
CA PHE A 51 -25.35 18.72 -9.62
C PHE A 51 -25.02 20.18 -9.86
N ALA A 52 -25.18 20.68 -11.11
CA ALA A 52 -24.94 22.08 -11.44
C ALA A 52 -25.91 23.04 -10.74
N GLN A 53 -27.18 22.64 -10.58
CA GLN A 53 -28.16 23.42 -9.81
C GLN A 53 -27.78 23.50 -8.33
N TRP A 54 -27.36 22.36 -7.75
CA TRP A 54 -26.94 22.28 -6.37
C TRP A 54 -25.70 23.15 -6.10
N ILE A 55 -24.68 23.08 -6.97
CA ILE A 55 -23.49 23.94 -6.89
C ILE A 55 -23.85 25.41 -7.02
N ARG A 56 -24.73 25.79 -7.97
CA ARG A 56 -25.17 27.18 -8.14
C ARG A 56 -25.93 27.69 -6.90
N HIS A 57 -26.75 26.83 -6.30
CA HIS A 57 -27.47 27.20 -5.08
C HIS A 57 -26.48 27.45 -3.92
N LEU A 58 -25.53 26.57 -3.72
CA LEU A 58 -24.47 26.75 -2.72
C LEU A 58 -23.65 28.01 -2.98
N TRP A 59 -23.28 28.25 -4.25
CA TRP A 59 -22.51 29.44 -4.63
C TRP A 59 -23.27 30.74 -4.45
N GLY A 60 -24.58 30.71 -4.40
CA GLY A 60 -25.43 31.87 -4.12
C GLY A 60 -25.29 32.44 -2.72
N HIS A 61 -24.81 31.68 -1.76
CA HIS A 61 -24.66 32.05 -0.36
C HIS A 61 -23.19 32.18 0.06
N LEU A 62 -22.88 33.16 0.94
CA LEU A 62 -21.49 33.36 1.39
C LEU A 62 -20.91 32.09 2.07
N GLY A 63 -21.71 31.46 2.93
CA GLY A 63 -21.29 30.20 3.58
C GLY A 63 -21.02 29.07 2.57
N GLY A 64 -21.80 28.96 1.50
CA GLY A 64 -21.58 27.98 0.44
C GLY A 64 -20.30 28.25 -0.36
N LYS A 65 -19.99 29.50 -0.67
CA LYS A 65 -18.72 29.88 -1.32
C LYS A 65 -17.53 29.50 -0.47
N ILE A 66 -17.56 29.84 0.83
CA ILE A 66 -16.48 29.51 1.76
C ILE A 66 -16.33 27.99 1.85
N GLY A 67 -17.43 27.25 2.03
CA GLY A 67 -17.39 25.78 2.13
C GLY A 67 -16.82 25.11 0.88
N LEU A 68 -17.31 25.49 -0.32
CA LEU A 68 -16.80 24.95 -1.60
C LEU A 68 -15.32 25.29 -1.81
N SER A 69 -14.92 26.53 -1.51
CA SER A 69 -13.50 26.94 -1.63
C SER A 69 -12.61 26.15 -0.65
N ALA A 70 -13.08 25.97 0.59
CA ALA A 70 -12.34 25.16 1.57
C ALA A 70 -12.16 23.70 1.11
N VAL A 71 -13.22 23.09 0.58
CA VAL A 71 -13.14 21.71 0.02
C VAL A 71 -12.16 21.66 -1.15
N CYS A 72 -12.20 22.62 -2.09
CA CYS A 72 -11.24 22.67 -3.19
C CYS A 72 -9.80 22.81 -2.72
N VAL A 73 -9.54 23.66 -1.73
CA VAL A 73 -8.20 23.84 -1.15
C VAL A 73 -7.71 22.55 -0.47
N LEU A 74 -8.57 21.89 0.32
CA LEU A 74 -8.23 20.63 0.97
C LEU A 74 -7.93 19.52 -0.04
N MET A 75 -8.73 19.42 -1.11
CA MET A 75 -8.48 18.46 -2.18
C MET A 75 -7.15 18.73 -2.90
N ALA A 76 -6.89 20.00 -3.24
CA ALA A 76 -5.62 20.40 -3.85
C ALA A 76 -4.43 20.09 -2.94
N ALA A 77 -4.52 20.40 -1.66
CA ALA A 77 -3.48 20.08 -0.67
C ALA A 77 -3.25 18.55 -0.55
N GLY A 78 -4.32 17.76 -0.53
CA GLY A 78 -4.25 16.29 -0.51
C GLY A 78 -3.58 15.72 -1.77
N LEU A 79 -3.90 16.27 -2.95
CA LEU A 79 -3.25 15.85 -4.20
C LEU A 79 -1.75 16.19 -4.22
N VAL A 80 -1.39 17.41 -3.80
CA VAL A 80 0.02 17.82 -3.69
C VAL A 80 0.76 16.93 -2.70
N PHE A 81 0.19 16.70 -1.52
CA PHE A 81 0.77 15.81 -0.51
C PHE A 81 0.99 14.39 -1.07
N SER A 82 -0.02 13.80 -1.72
CA SER A 82 0.08 12.48 -2.33
C SER A 82 1.16 12.42 -3.42
N ALA A 83 1.25 13.46 -4.25
CA ALA A 83 2.29 13.55 -5.28
C ALA A 83 3.69 13.64 -4.67
N VAL A 84 3.89 14.47 -3.64
CA VAL A 84 5.17 14.60 -2.93
C VAL A 84 5.57 13.27 -2.29
N MET A 85 4.64 12.60 -1.59
CA MET A 85 4.89 11.30 -0.96
C MET A 85 5.24 10.23 -2.01
N SER A 86 4.52 10.19 -3.13
CA SER A 86 4.80 9.25 -4.23
C SER A 86 6.19 9.46 -4.82
N VAL A 87 6.61 10.71 -5.02
CA VAL A 87 7.96 11.03 -5.50
C VAL A 87 9.02 10.62 -4.48
N GLN A 88 8.81 10.88 -3.18
CA GLN A 88 9.75 10.49 -2.13
C GLN A 88 9.87 8.96 -2.03
N MET A 89 8.76 8.24 -2.07
CA MET A 89 8.77 6.76 -2.07
C MET A 89 9.51 6.21 -3.29
N THR A 90 9.25 6.76 -4.49
CA THR A 90 9.96 6.34 -5.70
C THR A 90 11.46 6.62 -5.60
N ARG A 91 11.84 7.79 -5.11
CA ARG A 91 13.26 8.11 -4.88
C ARG A 91 13.91 7.19 -3.86
N ALA A 92 13.20 6.82 -2.78
CA ALA A 92 13.72 5.88 -1.78
C ALA A 92 13.97 4.49 -2.37
N VAL A 93 13.04 3.99 -3.19
CA VAL A 93 13.18 2.68 -3.88
C VAL A 93 14.33 2.67 -4.89
N LEU A 94 14.58 3.80 -5.56
CA LEU A 94 15.64 3.92 -6.56
C LEU A 94 17.02 4.26 -5.96
N ARG A 95 17.09 4.59 -4.67
CA ARG A 95 18.37 4.81 -3.99
C ARG A 95 19.05 3.47 -3.72
N HIS A 96 20.18 3.27 -4.34
CA HIS A 96 21.10 2.20 -3.97
C HIS A 96 22.04 2.73 -2.88
N PRO A 97 22.28 1.99 -1.80
CA PRO A 97 23.27 2.40 -0.80
C PRO A 97 24.64 2.54 -1.45
N ALA A 98 25.38 3.56 -1.08
CA ALA A 98 26.73 3.81 -1.63
C ALA A 98 27.76 2.74 -1.22
N GLN A 99 27.48 2.04 -0.11
CA GLN A 99 28.25 0.91 0.38
C GLN A 99 27.29 -0.19 0.82
N PRO A 100 27.64 -1.47 0.69
CA PRO A 100 26.84 -2.57 1.16
C PRO A 100 26.74 -2.51 2.69
N GLU A 101 25.54 -2.29 3.18
CA GLU A 101 25.19 -2.26 4.59
C GLU A 101 24.40 -3.53 4.97
N THR A 102 24.10 -3.68 6.27
CA THR A 102 23.28 -4.78 6.74
C THR A 102 21.90 -4.81 6.08
N VAL A 103 21.52 -5.95 5.53
CA VAL A 103 20.18 -6.19 4.99
C VAL A 103 19.22 -6.49 6.13
N VAL A 104 18.13 -5.76 6.24
CA VAL A 104 17.04 -6.06 7.17
C VAL A 104 15.84 -6.59 6.39
N VAL A 105 15.43 -7.82 6.65
CA VAL A 105 14.25 -8.44 6.06
C VAL A 105 13.11 -8.37 7.06
N LEU A 106 12.13 -7.54 6.76
CA LEU A 106 10.94 -7.40 7.60
C LEU A 106 10.01 -8.58 7.41
N GLY A 107 9.53 -9.13 8.51
CA GLY A 107 8.51 -10.18 8.56
C GLY A 107 7.22 -9.78 7.86
N CYS A 108 6.43 -10.79 7.57
CA CYS A 108 5.07 -10.62 7.06
C CYS A 108 4.29 -11.83 7.52
N LYS A 109 3.76 -12.70 7.02
CA LYS A 109 3.00 -13.81 7.58
C LYS A 109 3.67 -15.16 7.27
N VAL A 110 3.70 -16.04 8.29
CA VAL A 110 4.08 -17.45 8.16
C VAL A 110 2.83 -18.33 8.20
N ARG A 111 2.79 -19.42 7.51
CA ARG A 111 1.73 -20.43 7.56
C ARG A 111 2.30 -21.73 8.08
N GLY A 112 1.98 -22.04 9.34
CA GLY A 112 2.71 -23.11 10.04
C GLY A 112 4.18 -22.74 10.19
N THR A 113 5.05 -23.45 9.50
CA THR A 113 6.50 -23.20 9.45
C THR A 113 7.00 -22.60 8.13
N ARG A 114 6.09 -22.38 7.15
CA ARG A 114 6.47 -21.94 5.79
C ARG A 114 6.18 -20.46 5.56
N PRO A 115 7.10 -19.72 4.96
CA PRO A 115 6.87 -18.34 4.57
C PRO A 115 5.66 -18.19 3.62
N SER A 116 4.86 -17.15 3.82
CA SER A 116 3.79 -16.78 2.87
C SER A 116 4.38 -16.35 1.52
N ARG A 117 3.57 -16.33 0.46
CA ARG A 117 4.03 -15.88 -0.88
C ARG A 117 4.63 -14.47 -0.88
N MET A 118 4.11 -13.60 -0.02
CA MET A 118 4.63 -12.23 0.09
C MET A 118 5.99 -12.22 0.79
N LEU A 119 6.14 -13.00 1.85
CA LEU A 119 7.40 -13.16 2.56
C LEU A 119 8.45 -13.84 1.67
N LEU A 120 8.04 -14.84 0.89
CA LEU A 120 8.94 -15.53 -0.05
C LEU A 120 9.59 -14.57 -1.05
N ARG A 121 8.81 -13.65 -1.64
CA ARG A 121 9.35 -12.64 -2.57
C ARG A 121 10.38 -11.71 -1.91
N ARG A 122 10.19 -11.39 -0.63
CA ARG A 122 11.18 -10.60 0.13
C ARG A 122 12.45 -11.40 0.34
N LEU A 123 12.33 -12.69 0.68
CA LEU A 123 13.45 -13.59 0.89
C LEU A 123 14.25 -13.84 -0.41
N GLU A 124 13.57 -14.06 -1.53
CA GLU A 124 14.21 -14.19 -2.85
C GLU A 124 15.01 -12.92 -3.22
N ALA A 125 14.44 -11.73 -2.96
CA ALA A 125 15.16 -10.48 -3.20
C ALA A 125 16.36 -10.30 -2.26
N ALA A 126 16.20 -10.66 -0.98
CA ALA A 126 17.29 -10.61 -0.01
C ALA A 126 18.39 -11.62 -0.33
N GLN A 127 18.03 -12.85 -0.70
CA GLN A 127 18.97 -13.87 -1.12
C GLN A 127 19.84 -13.38 -2.27
N LYS A 128 19.23 -12.90 -3.35
CA LYS A 128 19.95 -12.38 -4.51
C LYS A 128 20.95 -11.29 -4.12
N TYR A 129 20.52 -10.33 -3.27
CA TYR A 129 21.40 -9.26 -2.81
C TYR A 129 22.56 -9.78 -1.96
N LEU A 130 22.31 -10.74 -1.07
CA LEU A 130 23.33 -11.36 -0.19
C LEU A 130 24.33 -12.24 -0.97
N GLU A 131 23.90 -12.85 -2.09
CA GLU A 131 24.78 -13.57 -3.01
C GLU A 131 25.70 -12.63 -3.78
N GLU A 132 25.17 -11.49 -4.22
CA GLU A 132 25.94 -10.44 -4.92
C GLU A 132 26.89 -9.67 -3.98
N ASN A 133 26.63 -9.71 -2.63
CA ASN A 133 27.40 -8.99 -1.62
C ASN A 133 27.78 -9.92 -0.45
N PRO A 134 28.85 -10.74 -0.60
CA PRO A 134 29.22 -11.76 0.40
C PRO A 134 29.57 -11.19 1.79
N GLU A 135 30.03 -9.95 1.87
CA GLU A 135 30.45 -9.29 3.13
C GLU A 135 29.28 -8.75 3.95
N VAL A 136 28.08 -8.71 3.37
CA VAL A 136 26.92 -8.10 4.00
C VAL A 136 26.25 -9.08 4.96
N SER A 137 25.93 -8.61 6.16
CA SER A 137 25.12 -9.34 7.15
C SER A 137 23.62 -9.14 6.91
N CYS A 138 22.80 -10.05 7.43
CA CYS A 138 21.36 -10.01 7.32
C CYS A 138 20.70 -10.11 8.69
N ILE A 139 19.70 -9.27 8.94
CA ILE A 139 18.82 -9.37 10.10
C ILE A 139 17.43 -9.74 9.59
N THR A 140 16.88 -10.85 10.08
CA THR A 140 15.50 -11.25 9.81
C THR A 140 14.65 -10.91 11.04
N THR A 141 13.68 -10.02 10.92
CA THR A 141 12.91 -9.52 12.06
C THR A 141 11.44 -9.84 11.93
N GLY A 142 10.86 -10.31 13.02
CA GLY A 142 9.43 -10.60 13.16
C GLY A 142 9.16 -11.67 14.22
N GLY A 143 8.28 -11.33 15.15
CA GLY A 143 7.79 -12.22 16.21
C GLY A 143 6.82 -13.28 15.68
N GLN A 144 6.22 -14.03 16.58
CA GLN A 144 5.25 -15.06 16.27
C GLN A 144 3.84 -14.46 16.25
N GLY A 145 3.19 -14.49 15.10
CA GLY A 145 1.81 -14.03 14.92
C GLY A 145 0.77 -15.11 15.27
N ALA A 146 -0.49 -14.70 15.32
CA ALA A 146 -1.60 -15.61 15.57
C ALA A 146 -1.75 -16.64 14.43
N GLY A 147 -1.68 -17.93 14.80
CA GLY A 147 -1.77 -19.07 13.87
C GLY A 147 -0.47 -19.40 13.17
N GLU A 148 0.66 -18.98 13.71
CA GLU A 148 2.00 -19.33 13.29
C GLU A 148 2.64 -20.30 14.30
N ASP A 149 3.36 -21.29 13.80
CA ASP A 149 3.99 -22.30 14.67
C ASP A 149 5.37 -21.85 15.16
N ILE A 150 6.02 -20.93 14.41
CA ILE A 150 7.34 -20.37 14.72
C ILE A 150 7.36 -18.85 14.44
N PRO A 151 8.26 -18.10 15.10
CA PRO A 151 8.44 -16.68 14.81
C PRO A 151 8.83 -16.43 13.35
N GLU A 152 8.33 -15.34 12.77
CA GLU A 152 8.60 -14.98 11.37
C GLU A 152 10.12 -14.82 11.12
N GLY A 153 10.84 -14.15 12.02
CA GLY A 153 12.29 -13.99 11.94
C GLY A 153 13.03 -15.33 11.87
N GLN A 154 12.59 -16.33 12.64
CA GLN A 154 13.18 -17.66 12.62
C GLN A 154 12.86 -18.41 11.32
N ALA A 155 11.61 -18.32 10.83
CA ALA A 155 11.24 -18.94 9.55
C ALA A 155 12.06 -18.39 8.37
N MET A 156 12.31 -17.06 8.38
CA MET A 156 13.12 -16.40 7.38
C MET A 156 14.59 -16.82 7.42
N LYS A 157 15.18 -16.89 8.62
CA LYS A 157 16.56 -17.38 8.82
C LYS A 157 16.71 -18.79 8.27
N THR A 158 15.82 -19.70 8.67
CA THR A 158 15.85 -21.10 8.22
C THR A 158 15.77 -21.17 6.69
N TRP A 159 14.88 -20.41 6.07
CA TRP A 159 14.73 -20.39 4.63
C TRP A 159 16.00 -19.91 3.91
N LEU A 160 16.60 -18.80 4.37
CA LEU A 160 17.84 -18.27 3.78
C LEU A 160 19.02 -19.24 3.90
N VAL A 161 19.15 -19.93 5.03
CA VAL A 161 20.19 -20.95 5.24
C VAL A 161 19.99 -22.13 4.29
N GLU A 162 18.76 -22.62 4.14
CA GLU A 162 18.41 -23.69 3.20
C GLU A 162 18.69 -23.30 1.73
N HIS A 163 18.72 -22.00 1.43
CA HIS A 163 19.00 -21.47 0.09
C HIS A 163 20.44 -20.93 -0.08
N GLY A 164 21.36 -21.37 0.79
CA GLY A 164 22.81 -21.22 0.58
C GLY A 164 23.45 -19.99 1.24
N ILE A 165 22.70 -19.20 2.02
CA ILE A 165 23.29 -18.09 2.79
C ILE A 165 23.88 -18.64 4.09
N ALA A 166 25.14 -18.34 4.38
CA ALA A 166 25.84 -18.82 5.58
C ALA A 166 25.11 -18.34 6.86
N GLU A 167 24.86 -19.28 7.78
CA GLU A 167 24.12 -18.99 9.01
C GLU A 167 24.80 -17.91 9.87
N SER A 168 26.12 -17.85 9.87
CA SER A 168 26.90 -16.84 10.58
C SER A 168 26.62 -15.40 10.14
N ARG A 169 26.07 -15.21 8.95
CA ARG A 169 25.70 -13.92 8.39
C ARG A 169 24.27 -13.49 8.76
N ILE A 170 23.46 -14.39 9.35
CA ILE A 170 22.03 -14.15 9.58
C ILE A 170 21.74 -14.10 11.07
N THR A 171 21.24 -12.96 11.54
CA THR A 171 20.72 -12.78 12.90
C THR A 171 19.19 -12.76 12.83
N ALA A 172 18.53 -13.68 13.55
CA ALA A 172 17.08 -13.68 13.67
C ALA A 172 16.66 -12.86 14.91
N GLU A 173 15.86 -11.85 14.69
CA GLU A 173 15.14 -11.10 15.73
C GLU A 173 13.70 -11.66 15.75
N THR A 174 13.22 -12.12 16.92
CA THR A 174 11.99 -12.91 17.06
C THR A 174 10.99 -12.31 18.05
N THR A 175 11.27 -11.13 18.59
CA THR A 175 10.46 -10.50 19.64
C THR A 175 9.55 -9.40 19.13
N SER A 176 9.94 -8.70 18.06
CA SER A 176 9.20 -7.57 17.50
C SER A 176 7.82 -7.98 16.97
N LYS A 177 6.79 -7.30 17.45
CA LYS A 177 5.40 -7.51 17.05
C LYS A 177 4.92 -6.51 16.01
N ASP A 178 5.57 -5.37 15.93
CA ASP A 178 5.30 -4.33 14.95
C ASP A 178 6.59 -3.62 14.49
N THR A 179 6.45 -2.65 13.59
CA THR A 179 7.58 -1.89 13.01
C THR A 179 8.11 -0.76 13.91
N GLN A 180 7.59 -0.61 15.10
CA GLN A 180 8.04 0.42 16.07
C GLN A 180 8.92 -0.16 17.18
N GLU A 181 8.92 -1.49 17.34
CA GLU A 181 9.79 -2.25 18.24
C GLU A 181 11.09 -2.63 17.53
#